data_4b56de5270222fc7c2c66a9704feb54b
#
_entry.id   4b56de5270222fc7c2c66a9704feb54b
#
_cell.length_a   1.000
_cell.length_b   1.000
_cell.length_c   1.000
_cell.angle_alpha   90.00
_cell.angle_beta   90.00
_cell.angle_gamma   90.00
#
_symmetry.space_group_name_H-M   'P 1'
#
loop_
_entity.id
_entity.type
_entity.pdbx_description
1 polymer ?
#
loop_
_entity_poly.entity_id
_entity_poly.type
_entity_poly.pdbx_seq_one_letter_code
_entity_poly.pdbx_strand_id
1 'polypeptide(L)'
;MNKFLLVLCFIFIALTSCNKDDNLYDNNGLPSVEFDSETGIYTVKLGRSLTITPEYKNVNNAVFAWNVDGKLISTAPSLTFSSDVVGEYYVTLRVDTEVGSVKDEIKIEVVDLLPPVISFALPAQGIKVKRGTDYPLSPEIRYDEDDDFKIEWIIDNKVVGREKTYVFNEDKIGEYTVTIKASNDDGETIYDLKVQVLESEPFVVSFFKPYYLAEENVRYVYPGQSVFLRPHLEYFTNPTFKWSVDGKEISDATAQTYVFTPSSTGEYEVMVTVSEKTETSDASISTTVKVVCVTGTPAERFRPATASSAKKCNKVYEFFPAPGQFINQPGGLAGYSGNETTMELACAFAESKLAIDMYVSLGAWGGSLIVGFDHSIRNKNGEGYDFGVHGNAFATSNEPGIVWVMQDTNGNGLPDDEWYELRGSETGKPTTIQDYEVTYFRPEPYARNNFWIDCFGKEGSVKRNKYHGQEYYYPIWMPDSYTIRGTLIPGTMSNEGHAPYPWGYVDNCGNDSFSGPDLYGTAQINGFKISNAMYPDGTPIILEYIDFIKIQCAVQEYHDSFGEVSTEVFSVVDI
;
A
#
# COMPACT_ATOMS: atom_id res chain seq x y z
N MET A 1 -12.96 41.63 10.61
CA MET A 1 -13.53 41.92 11.95
C MET A 1 -14.37 40.73 12.37
N ASN A 2 -14.16 40.29 13.57
CA ASN A 2 -14.77 39.21 14.36
C ASN A 2 -14.16 37.80 14.19
N LYS A 3 -13.15 37.59 15.03
CA LYS A 3 -12.64 36.31 15.47
C LYS A 3 -13.68 35.64 16.39
N PHE A 4 -14.09 34.40 16.08
CA PHE A 4 -14.68 33.52 17.09
C PHE A 4 -13.60 32.55 17.58
N LEU A 5 -13.02 32.92 18.71
CA LEU A 5 -12.12 32.11 19.51
C LEU A 5 -13.01 31.25 20.43
N LEU A 6 -13.08 29.95 20.14
CA LEU A 6 -13.75 29.01 21.07
C LEU A 6 -12.75 28.64 22.16
N VAL A 7 -12.86 29.34 23.30
CA VAL A 7 -12.12 29.02 24.50
C VAL A 7 -12.83 27.86 25.19
N LEU A 8 -12.22 26.69 25.20
CA LEU A 8 -12.62 25.58 26.06
C LEU A 8 -12.18 25.93 27.49
N CYS A 9 -13.11 26.43 28.33
CA CYS A 9 -12.90 26.57 29.74
C CYS A 9 -12.85 25.18 30.41
N PHE A 10 -11.65 24.71 30.73
CA PHE A 10 -11.49 23.70 31.77
C PHE A 10 -11.81 24.35 33.10
N ILE A 11 -12.96 24.01 33.67
CA ILE A 11 -13.28 24.34 35.05
C ILE A 11 -12.50 23.37 35.94
N PHE A 12 -11.34 23.82 36.41
CA PHE A 12 -10.70 23.20 37.57
C PHE A 12 -11.58 23.50 38.78
N ILE A 13 -12.37 22.54 39.21
CA ILE A 13 -12.94 22.58 40.56
C ILE A 13 -11.80 22.24 41.50
N ALA A 14 -11.17 23.25 42.03
CA ALA A 14 -10.31 23.10 43.19
C ALA A 14 -11.20 22.60 44.35
N LEU A 15 -11.17 21.31 44.60
CA LEU A 15 -11.64 20.76 45.87
C LEU A 15 -10.69 21.32 46.95
N THR A 16 -11.09 22.41 47.59
CA THR A 16 -10.50 22.82 48.86
C THR A 16 -10.68 21.64 49.81
N SER A 17 -9.57 21.03 50.17
CA SER A 17 -9.48 20.09 51.26
C SER A 17 -10.08 20.79 52.52
N CYS A 18 -11.27 20.38 52.88
CA CYS A 18 -11.71 20.59 54.27
C CYS A 18 -10.78 19.77 55.15
N ASN A 19 -10.10 20.44 56.07
CA ASN A 19 -9.46 19.75 57.16
C ASN A 19 -10.47 18.78 57.79
N LYS A 20 -10.19 17.51 57.70
CA LYS A 20 -10.87 16.51 58.50
C LYS A 20 -10.60 16.83 59.97
N ASP A 21 -11.61 17.32 60.65
CA ASP A 21 -11.72 17.07 62.08
C ASP A 21 -12.00 15.56 62.23
N ASP A 22 -10.95 14.82 62.52
CA ASP A 22 -10.95 13.36 62.62
C ASP A 22 -11.72 12.79 63.81
N ASN A 23 -12.66 13.54 64.41
CA ASN A 23 -13.31 13.13 65.67
C ASN A 23 -14.84 13.27 65.74
N LEU A 24 -15.57 13.35 64.61
CA LEU A 24 -17.03 13.54 64.70
C LEU A 24 -17.92 12.49 64.04
N TYR A 25 -17.36 11.48 63.40
CA TYR A 25 -18.10 10.29 62.97
C TYR A 25 -17.23 9.04 63.18
N ASP A 26 -17.24 8.54 64.42
CA ASP A 26 -16.99 7.15 64.71
C ASP A 26 -18.04 6.37 63.87
N ASN A 27 -17.64 5.68 62.81
CA ASN A 27 -18.47 4.80 61.99
C ASN A 27 -18.86 3.58 62.82
N ASN A 28 -19.69 3.77 63.87
CA ASN A 28 -20.09 2.78 64.84
C ASN A 28 -20.66 1.52 64.19
N GLY A 29 -19.75 0.72 63.66
CA GLY A 29 -20.08 -0.60 63.14
C GLY A 29 -20.72 -0.67 61.76
N LEU A 30 -20.82 0.41 60.99
CA LEU A 30 -21.29 0.35 59.58
C LEU A 30 -20.32 -0.43 58.71
N PRO A 31 -20.82 -1.29 57.81
CA PRO A 31 -19.97 -2.03 56.89
C PRO A 31 -19.27 -1.10 55.93
N SER A 32 -18.01 -1.40 55.59
CA SER A 32 -17.29 -0.76 54.49
C SER A 32 -16.64 -1.79 53.61
N VAL A 33 -16.48 -1.43 52.34
CA VAL A 33 -15.82 -2.23 51.31
C VAL A 33 -14.75 -1.37 50.67
N GLU A 34 -13.59 -1.97 50.34
CA GLU A 34 -12.49 -1.35 49.63
C GLU A 34 -11.95 -2.32 48.58
N PHE A 35 -11.93 -1.88 47.35
CA PHE A 35 -11.39 -2.65 46.24
C PHE A 35 -9.91 -2.35 46.07
N ASP A 36 -9.13 -3.34 45.59
CA ASP A 36 -7.69 -3.24 45.32
C ASP A 36 -7.35 -2.49 44.01
N SER A 37 -8.37 -1.97 43.31
CA SER A 37 -8.21 -1.19 42.10
C SER A 37 -8.40 0.30 42.40
N GLU A 38 -7.36 1.12 42.15
CA GLU A 38 -7.43 2.57 42.31
C GLU A 38 -8.45 3.25 41.39
N THR A 39 -8.72 2.65 40.22
CA THR A 39 -9.65 3.17 39.20
C THR A 39 -11.02 2.55 39.26
N GLY A 40 -11.22 1.49 40.05
CA GLY A 40 -12.44 0.68 40.05
C GLY A 40 -12.63 -0.12 38.76
N ILE A 41 -11.60 -0.23 37.90
CA ILE A 41 -11.62 -0.97 36.63
C ILE A 41 -10.75 -2.20 36.75
N TYR A 42 -11.28 -3.35 36.33
CA TYR A 42 -10.60 -4.62 36.21
C TYR A 42 -10.65 -5.08 34.77
N THR A 43 -9.62 -5.76 34.32
CA THR A 43 -9.55 -6.32 32.95
C THR A 43 -9.41 -7.84 33.02
N VAL A 44 -10.16 -8.54 32.20
CA VAL A 44 -10.07 -9.99 32.04
C VAL A 44 -10.18 -10.37 30.56
N LYS A 45 -9.45 -11.38 30.14
CA LYS A 45 -9.52 -11.90 28.76
C LYS A 45 -10.74 -12.78 28.57
N LEU A 46 -11.28 -12.81 27.37
CA LEU A 46 -12.44 -13.60 26.97
C LEU A 46 -12.31 -15.08 27.41
N GLY A 47 -13.35 -15.59 28.05
CA GLY A 47 -13.39 -16.97 28.56
C GLY A 47 -12.49 -17.26 29.75
N ARG A 48 -11.69 -16.30 30.24
CA ARG A 48 -10.87 -16.46 31.44
C ARG A 48 -11.59 -15.98 32.69
N SER A 49 -11.13 -16.44 33.85
CA SER A 49 -11.73 -16.10 35.13
C SER A 49 -10.89 -15.06 35.87
N LEU A 50 -11.57 -14.04 36.39
CA LEU A 50 -11.03 -13.02 37.28
C LEU A 50 -11.64 -13.21 38.66
N THR A 51 -10.81 -13.24 39.71
CA THR A 51 -11.28 -13.27 41.09
C THR A 51 -11.01 -11.93 41.76
N ILE A 52 -12.06 -11.30 42.27
CA ILE A 52 -12.03 -10.02 42.97
C ILE A 52 -12.35 -10.29 44.44
N THR A 53 -11.44 -9.90 45.32
CA THR A 53 -11.59 -10.11 46.76
C THR A 53 -11.41 -8.75 47.48
N PRO A 54 -12.48 -8.00 47.71
CA PRO A 54 -12.40 -6.72 48.42
C PRO A 54 -11.99 -6.87 49.88
N GLU A 55 -11.42 -5.82 50.42
CA GLU A 55 -11.24 -5.72 51.86
C GLU A 55 -12.52 -5.21 52.52
N TYR A 56 -12.86 -5.77 53.67
CA TYR A 56 -14.09 -5.49 54.36
C TYR A 56 -13.81 -5.07 55.81
N LYS A 57 -14.59 -4.11 56.32
CA LYS A 57 -14.62 -3.76 57.76
C LYS A 57 -16.06 -3.85 58.25
N ASN A 58 -16.23 -4.29 59.50
CA ASN A 58 -17.52 -4.38 60.21
C ASN A 58 -18.58 -5.28 59.49
N VAL A 59 -18.17 -6.39 58.94
CA VAL A 59 -19.03 -7.30 58.15
C VAL A 59 -19.40 -8.57 58.89
N ASN A 60 -19.52 -8.55 60.22
CA ASN A 60 -19.98 -9.68 61.00
C ASN A 60 -21.42 -10.05 60.62
N ASN A 61 -21.66 -11.34 60.27
CA ASN A 61 -22.94 -11.86 59.79
C ASN A 61 -23.49 -11.14 58.54
N ALA A 62 -22.58 -10.59 57.69
CA ALA A 62 -23.00 -9.88 56.50
C ALA A 62 -23.58 -10.78 55.42
N VAL A 63 -24.53 -10.23 54.67
CA VAL A 63 -25.06 -10.82 53.42
C VAL A 63 -24.49 -10.06 52.24
N PHE A 64 -23.84 -10.77 51.35
CA PHE A 64 -23.23 -10.23 50.15
C PHE A 64 -24.11 -10.44 48.93
N ALA A 65 -24.17 -9.47 48.05
CA ALA A 65 -24.88 -9.59 46.76
C ALA A 65 -24.11 -8.89 45.64
N TRP A 66 -23.54 -9.70 44.75
CA TRP A 66 -22.92 -9.22 43.55
C TRP A 66 -23.91 -9.25 42.39
N ASN A 67 -24.05 -8.14 41.70
CA ASN A 67 -24.97 -8.04 40.57
C ASN A 67 -24.24 -7.49 39.35
N VAL A 68 -24.55 -8.04 38.17
CA VAL A 68 -24.18 -7.51 36.85
C VAL A 68 -25.48 -7.11 36.14
N ASP A 69 -25.57 -5.88 35.68
CA ASP A 69 -26.80 -5.34 35.04
C ASP A 69 -28.07 -5.60 35.83
N GLY A 70 -27.97 -5.49 37.16
CA GLY A 70 -29.10 -5.72 38.08
C GLY A 70 -29.45 -7.19 38.35
N LYS A 71 -28.74 -8.15 37.75
CA LYS A 71 -28.95 -9.59 37.97
C LYS A 71 -27.94 -10.12 38.99
N LEU A 72 -28.42 -10.77 40.05
CA LEU A 72 -27.56 -11.41 41.05
C LEU A 72 -26.74 -12.55 40.43
N ILE A 73 -25.42 -12.49 40.61
CA ILE A 73 -24.45 -13.48 40.09
C ILE A 73 -23.70 -14.22 41.20
N SER A 74 -23.53 -13.63 42.39
CA SER A 74 -22.85 -14.25 43.52
C SER A 74 -23.34 -13.68 44.85
N THR A 75 -23.28 -14.53 45.92
CA THR A 75 -23.47 -14.13 47.32
C THR A 75 -22.25 -14.42 48.17
N ALA A 76 -21.13 -14.74 47.55
CA ALA A 76 -19.86 -14.96 48.25
C ALA A 76 -19.19 -13.64 48.62
N PRO A 77 -18.27 -13.63 49.60
CA PRO A 77 -17.47 -12.44 49.89
C PRO A 77 -16.54 -12.02 48.75
N SER A 78 -16.14 -12.93 47.90
CA SER A 78 -15.36 -12.68 46.70
C SER A 78 -16.18 -13.00 45.45
N LEU A 79 -15.90 -12.32 44.35
CA LEU A 79 -16.49 -12.57 43.07
C LEU A 79 -15.48 -13.29 42.16
N THR A 80 -15.87 -14.43 41.60
CA THR A 80 -15.21 -14.99 40.42
C THR A 80 -16.08 -14.70 39.20
N PHE A 81 -15.55 -13.90 38.28
CA PHE A 81 -16.24 -13.44 37.08
C PHE A 81 -15.58 -14.03 35.84
N SER A 82 -16.37 -14.44 34.87
CA SER A 82 -15.93 -14.80 33.51
C SER A 82 -17.04 -14.48 32.50
N SER A 83 -16.67 -14.22 31.25
CA SER A 83 -17.63 -13.99 30.17
C SER A 83 -17.08 -14.53 28.86
N ASP A 84 -17.97 -15.08 28.01
CA ASP A 84 -17.69 -15.48 26.64
C ASP A 84 -18.04 -14.36 25.62
N VAL A 85 -18.30 -13.14 26.11
CA VAL A 85 -18.64 -11.97 25.30
C VAL A 85 -17.74 -10.80 25.70
N VAL A 86 -17.04 -10.25 24.71
CA VAL A 86 -16.22 -9.02 24.86
C VAL A 86 -17.16 -7.86 25.18
N GLY A 87 -16.76 -6.99 26.14
CA GLY A 87 -17.57 -5.83 26.51
C GLY A 87 -17.25 -5.30 27.89
N GLU A 88 -17.97 -4.26 28.27
CA GLU A 88 -17.92 -3.67 29.61
C GLU A 88 -19.06 -4.17 30.48
N TYR A 89 -18.73 -4.59 31.69
CA TYR A 89 -19.67 -5.13 32.66
C TYR A 89 -19.61 -4.26 33.92
N TYR A 90 -20.75 -3.67 34.28
CA TYR A 90 -20.87 -2.89 35.52
C TYR A 90 -21.34 -3.81 36.65
N VAL A 91 -20.47 -4.01 37.62
CA VAL A 91 -20.69 -4.94 38.72
C VAL A 91 -20.88 -4.18 39.99
N THR A 92 -22.04 -4.34 40.63
CA THR A 92 -22.33 -3.77 41.94
C THR A 92 -22.20 -4.82 43.03
N LEU A 93 -21.50 -4.46 44.09
CA LEU A 93 -21.48 -5.21 45.34
C LEU A 93 -22.34 -4.47 46.38
N ARG A 94 -23.28 -5.19 46.96
CA ARG A 94 -24.01 -4.76 48.14
C ARG A 94 -23.67 -5.68 49.29
N VAL A 95 -23.40 -5.07 50.46
CA VAL A 95 -23.13 -5.79 51.69
C VAL A 95 -24.10 -5.28 52.74
N ASP A 96 -24.97 -6.15 53.25
CA ASP A 96 -25.97 -5.85 54.29
C ASP A 96 -25.54 -6.47 55.61
N THR A 97 -25.62 -5.72 56.68
CA THR A 97 -25.41 -6.18 58.07
C THR A 97 -26.61 -5.76 58.93
N GLU A 98 -26.66 -6.21 60.16
CA GLU A 98 -27.71 -5.80 61.11
C GLU A 98 -27.71 -4.28 61.43
N VAL A 99 -26.55 -3.63 61.23
CA VAL A 99 -26.34 -2.19 61.56
C VAL A 99 -26.54 -1.27 60.35
N GLY A 100 -26.46 -1.79 59.12
CA GLY A 100 -26.58 -1.00 57.90
C GLY A 100 -26.10 -1.71 56.67
N SER A 101 -26.07 -1.01 55.53
CA SER A 101 -25.59 -1.54 54.26
C SER A 101 -24.60 -0.60 53.57
N VAL A 102 -23.70 -1.18 52.79
CA VAL A 102 -22.83 -0.46 51.85
C VAL A 102 -23.06 -1.01 50.43
N LYS A 103 -23.01 -0.14 49.45
CA LYS A 103 -23.06 -0.49 48.04
C LYS A 103 -21.91 0.21 47.32
N ASP A 104 -21.20 -0.54 46.49
CA ASP A 104 -20.14 0.00 45.64
C ASP A 104 -20.21 -0.62 44.25
N GLU A 105 -19.60 0.01 43.26
CA GLU A 105 -19.64 -0.40 41.86
C GLU A 105 -18.25 -0.38 41.24
N ILE A 106 -17.95 -1.43 40.52
CA ILE A 106 -16.74 -1.57 39.71
C ILE A 106 -17.10 -1.87 38.26
N LYS A 107 -16.17 -1.60 37.37
CA LYS A 107 -16.26 -1.98 35.93
C LYS A 107 -15.31 -3.14 35.65
N ILE A 108 -15.81 -4.18 34.97
CA ILE A 108 -14.98 -5.25 34.43
C ILE A 108 -14.99 -5.13 32.91
N GLU A 109 -13.80 -4.96 32.30
CA GLU A 109 -13.59 -4.96 30.87
C GLU A 109 -13.17 -6.34 30.41
N VAL A 110 -14.02 -7.02 29.64
CA VAL A 110 -13.69 -8.29 28.99
C VAL A 110 -13.09 -7.96 27.63
N VAL A 111 -11.81 -8.26 27.44
CA VAL A 111 -11.06 -8.00 26.22
C VAL A 111 -10.86 -9.28 25.42
N ASP A 112 -10.67 -9.14 24.11
CA ASP A 112 -10.49 -10.29 23.22
C ASP A 112 -9.14 -11.00 23.47
N LEU A 113 -9.03 -12.23 22.98
CA LEU A 113 -7.79 -12.98 22.92
C LEU A 113 -6.97 -12.47 21.73
N LEU A 114 -5.66 -12.37 21.92
CA LEU A 114 -4.71 -11.89 20.90
C LEU A 114 -3.64 -12.97 20.65
N PRO A 115 -4.00 -14.09 19.99
CA PRO A 115 -3.01 -15.09 19.59
C PRO A 115 -2.00 -14.48 18.61
N PRO A 116 -0.76 -15.03 18.51
CA PRO A 116 0.22 -14.55 17.55
C PRO A 116 -0.32 -14.56 16.13
N VAL A 117 0.12 -13.60 15.33
CA VAL A 117 -0.31 -13.46 13.96
C VAL A 117 0.92 -13.41 13.06
N ILE A 118 1.06 -14.43 12.20
CA ILE A 118 2.23 -14.64 11.33
C ILE A 118 1.91 -14.12 9.92
N SER A 119 2.85 -13.38 9.34
CA SER A 119 2.81 -12.97 7.92
C SER A 119 4.20 -12.94 7.31
N PHE A 120 4.28 -13.05 5.97
CA PHE A 120 5.51 -13.04 5.21
C PHE A 120 5.46 -12.07 4.04
N ALA A 121 6.62 -11.49 3.68
CA ALA A 121 6.86 -10.80 2.42
C ALA A 121 7.17 -11.78 1.27
N LEU A 122 6.36 -12.82 1.11
CA LEU A 122 6.57 -13.89 0.15
C LEU A 122 5.28 -14.20 -0.60
N PRO A 123 5.37 -14.74 -1.85
CA PRO A 123 4.18 -15.16 -2.60
C PRO A 123 3.35 -16.19 -1.82
N ALA A 124 2.03 -16.06 -1.85
CA ALA A 124 1.11 -17.00 -1.18
C ALA A 124 1.25 -18.44 -1.70
N GLN A 125 1.65 -18.62 -2.98
CA GLN A 125 1.93 -19.94 -3.57
C GLN A 125 3.23 -20.57 -3.04
N GLY A 126 4.01 -19.82 -2.27
CA GLY A 126 5.32 -20.22 -1.79
C GLY A 126 6.47 -19.69 -2.64
N ILE A 127 7.66 -20.17 -2.34
CA ILE A 127 8.92 -19.69 -2.93
C ILE A 127 9.64 -20.79 -3.69
N LYS A 128 10.53 -20.39 -4.59
CA LYS A 128 11.45 -21.27 -5.30
C LYS A 128 12.86 -20.94 -4.85
N VAL A 129 13.61 -21.96 -4.45
CA VAL A 129 14.98 -21.81 -3.98
C VAL A 129 15.89 -22.82 -4.69
N LYS A 130 17.14 -22.44 -4.92
CA LYS A 130 18.13 -23.34 -5.45
C LYS A 130 18.61 -24.30 -4.34
N ARG A 131 18.82 -25.56 -4.66
CA ARG A 131 19.34 -26.55 -3.69
C ARG A 131 20.67 -26.12 -3.09
N GLY A 132 20.86 -26.38 -1.81
CA GLY A 132 22.10 -26.12 -1.08
C GLY A 132 22.41 -24.63 -0.89
N THR A 133 21.45 -23.71 -1.14
CA THR A 133 21.61 -22.29 -0.85
C THR A 133 20.84 -21.91 0.41
N ASP A 134 21.43 -21.03 1.20
CA ASP A 134 20.78 -20.46 2.37
C ASP A 134 19.69 -19.48 1.94
N TYR A 135 18.48 -19.68 2.44
CA TYR A 135 17.36 -18.78 2.24
C TYR A 135 16.79 -18.33 3.59
N PRO A 136 16.99 -17.07 4.01
CA PRO A 136 16.50 -16.59 5.29
C PRO A 136 14.98 -16.39 5.26
N LEU A 137 14.28 -16.97 6.21
CA LEU A 137 12.85 -16.82 6.44
C LEU A 137 12.66 -15.94 7.68
N SER A 138 12.08 -14.76 7.49
CA SER A 138 11.87 -13.75 8.54
C SER A 138 10.41 -13.29 8.51
N PRO A 139 9.50 -13.96 9.22
CA PRO A 139 8.11 -13.55 9.31
C PRO A 139 7.96 -12.25 10.11
N GLU A 140 6.96 -11.46 9.77
CA GLU A 140 6.43 -10.46 10.68
C GLU A 140 5.41 -11.14 11.60
N ILE A 141 5.61 -11.02 12.92
CA ILE A 141 4.74 -11.62 13.92
C ILE A 141 4.19 -10.49 14.81
N ARG A 142 2.88 -10.47 14.98
CA ARG A 142 2.22 -9.58 15.95
C ARG A 142 1.82 -10.36 17.18
N TYR A 143 1.71 -9.67 18.31
CA TYR A 143 1.41 -10.25 19.63
C TYR A 143 2.46 -11.29 20.07
N ASP A 144 3.71 -10.96 19.79
CA ASP A 144 4.90 -11.74 20.12
C ASP A 144 5.76 -11.11 21.23
N GLU A 145 5.20 -10.11 21.93
CA GLU A 145 5.87 -9.30 22.94
C GLU A 145 5.79 -9.92 24.36
N ASP A 146 4.89 -10.90 24.55
CA ASP A 146 4.66 -11.54 25.84
C ASP A 146 5.82 -12.49 26.20
N ASP A 147 6.17 -12.57 27.48
CA ASP A 147 7.25 -13.44 28.00
C ASP A 147 7.00 -14.94 27.74
N ASP A 148 5.77 -15.34 27.48
CA ASP A 148 5.33 -16.71 27.19
C ASP A 148 5.31 -17.04 25.68
N PHE A 149 5.64 -16.06 24.82
CA PHE A 149 5.70 -16.27 23.38
C PHE A 149 6.69 -17.38 23.00
N LYS A 150 6.25 -18.27 22.12
CA LYS A 150 7.03 -19.39 21.58
C LYS A 150 6.83 -19.49 20.08
N ILE A 151 7.90 -19.84 19.38
CA ILE A 151 7.87 -20.15 17.95
C ILE A 151 8.60 -21.47 17.69
N GLU A 152 8.07 -22.25 16.76
CA GLU A 152 8.68 -23.48 16.26
C GLU A 152 8.59 -23.53 14.73
N TRP A 153 9.74 -23.84 14.10
CA TRP A 153 9.82 -24.14 12.69
C TRP A 153 9.82 -25.66 12.51
N ILE A 154 8.96 -26.17 11.67
CA ILE A 154 8.73 -27.61 11.52
C ILE A 154 8.82 -27.98 10.04
N ILE A 155 9.67 -28.97 9.72
CA ILE A 155 9.80 -29.58 8.40
C ILE A 155 9.72 -31.10 8.60
N ASP A 156 8.93 -31.80 7.79
CA ASP A 156 8.72 -33.25 7.89
C ASP A 156 8.37 -33.72 9.32
N ASN A 157 7.51 -32.97 10.01
CA ASN A 157 7.10 -33.20 11.41
C ASN A 157 8.26 -33.13 12.43
N LYS A 158 9.38 -32.51 12.09
CA LYS A 158 10.50 -32.29 13.00
C LYS A 158 10.69 -30.80 13.25
N VAL A 159 10.87 -30.41 14.50
CA VAL A 159 11.25 -29.05 14.86
C VAL A 159 12.69 -28.80 14.44
N VAL A 160 12.88 -27.85 13.54
CA VAL A 160 14.18 -27.47 12.96
C VAL A 160 14.71 -26.14 13.48
N GLY A 161 13.86 -25.30 14.12
CA GLY A 161 14.25 -24.02 14.69
C GLY A 161 13.25 -23.51 15.73
N ARG A 162 13.69 -22.55 16.59
CA ARG A 162 12.88 -21.89 17.63
C ARG A 162 13.15 -20.39 17.74
N GLU A 163 13.91 -19.83 16.82
CA GLU A 163 14.17 -18.40 16.75
C GLU A 163 13.14 -17.70 15.84
N LYS A 164 12.97 -16.39 15.97
CA LYS A 164 12.04 -15.61 15.11
C LYS A 164 12.41 -15.68 13.63
N THR A 165 13.65 -16.00 13.31
CA THR A 165 14.13 -16.20 11.94
C THR A 165 14.65 -17.62 11.78
N TYR A 166 14.49 -18.17 10.58
CA TYR A 166 15.00 -19.48 10.23
C TYR A 166 15.69 -19.45 8.87
N VAL A 167 16.86 -20.07 8.73
CA VAL A 167 17.54 -20.21 7.45
C VAL A 167 17.19 -21.56 6.86
N PHE A 168 16.35 -21.55 5.82
CA PHE A 168 16.03 -22.74 5.06
C PHE A 168 17.20 -23.10 4.14
N ASN A 169 17.63 -24.34 4.17
CA ASN A 169 18.64 -24.88 3.27
C ASN A 169 18.41 -26.39 3.10
N GLU A 170 18.19 -26.84 1.87
CA GLU A 170 17.97 -28.25 1.54
C GLU A 170 18.72 -28.63 0.25
N ASP A 171 19.41 -29.77 0.29
CA ASP A 171 20.15 -30.29 -0.87
C ASP A 171 19.29 -31.14 -1.81
N LYS A 172 18.16 -31.63 -1.32
CA LYS A 172 17.28 -32.50 -2.10
C LYS A 172 16.23 -31.72 -2.83
N ILE A 173 16.20 -31.86 -4.14
CA ILE A 173 15.15 -31.29 -5.01
C ILE A 173 13.78 -31.86 -4.61
N GLY A 174 12.77 -30.98 -4.50
CA GLY A 174 11.41 -31.38 -4.15
C GLY A 174 10.57 -30.24 -3.60
N GLU A 175 9.36 -30.58 -3.22
CA GLU A 175 8.45 -29.65 -2.54
C GLU A 175 8.50 -29.88 -1.04
N TYR A 176 8.64 -28.81 -0.30
CA TYR A 176 8.67 -28.79 1.16
C TYR A 176 7.53 -27.94 1.69
N THR A 177 7.01 -28.34 2.84
CA THR A 177 6.15 -27.47 3.64
C THR A 177 6.93 -27.09 4.89
N VAL A 178 7.21 -25.80 5.04
CA VAL A 178 7.79 -25.23 6.25
C VAL A 178 6.64 -24.72 7.10
N THR A 179 6.32 -25.44 8.16
CA THR A 179 5.26 -25.05 9.10
C THR A 179 5.85 -24.19 10.20
N ILE A 180 5.28 -23.02 10.41
CA ILE A 180 5.59 -22.13 11.52
C ILE A 180 4.44 -22.22 12.51
N LYS A 181 4.76 -22.55 13.74
CA LYS A 181 3.84 -22.60 14.85
C LYS A 181 4.24 -21.54 15.87
N ALA A 182 3.41 -20.55 16.08
CA ALA A 182 3.61 -19.52 17.08
C ALA A 182 2.50 -19.56 18.12
N SER A 183 2.83 -19.39 19.38
CA SER A 183 1.88 -19.43 20.48
C SER A 183 2.24 -18.44 21.58
N ASN A 184 1.23 -17.95 22.26
CA ASN A 184 1.29 -17.22 23.52
C ASN A 184 0.15 -17.71 24.44
N ASP A 185 -0.04 -17.07 25.59
CA ASP A 185 -1.09 -17.44 26.53
C ASP A 185 -2.52 -17.32 25.93
N ASP A 186 -2.70 -16.51 24.89
CA ASP A 186 -4.00 -16.29 24.25
C ASP A 186 -4.34 -17.30 23.16
N GLY A 187 -3.36 -18.05 22.69
CA GLY A 187 -3.60 -19.09 21.70
C GLY A 187 -2.41 -19.43 20.83
N GLU A 188 -2.71 -20.15 19.76
CA GLU A 188 -1.74 -20.68 18.83
C GLU A 188 -2.14 -20.36 17.40
N THR A 189 -1.16 -20.03 16.57
CA THR A 189 -1.32 -19.85 15.12
C THR A 189 -0.33 -20.72 14.38
N ILE A 190 -0.79 -21.37 13.33
CA ILE A 190 0.00 -22.21 12.44
C ILE A 190 -0.03 -21.55 11.04
N TYR A 191 1.16 -21.47 10.42
CA TYR A 191 1.33 -20.96 9.07
C TYR A 191 2.17 -21.96 8.26
N ASP A 192 1.68 -22.38 7.08
CA ASP A 192 2.39 -23.30 6.19
C ASP A 192 2.94 -22.55 4.97
N LEU A 193 4.26 -22.46 4.88
CA LEU A 193 4.95 -21.91 3.72
C LEU A 193 5.35 -23.03 2.76
N LYS A 194 5.02 -22.89 1.49
CA LYS A 194 5.47 -23.82 0.43
C LYS A 194 6.84 -23.40 -0.08
N VAL A 195 7.77 -24.33 -0.14
CA VAL A 195 9.11 -24.14 -0.68
C VAL A 195 9.39 -25.20 -1.72
N GLN A 196 9.67 -24.79 -2.96
CA GLN A 196 10.10 -25.66 -4.03
C GLN A 196 11.62 -25.55 -4.17
N VAL A 197 12.34 -26.64 -3.88
CA VAL A 197 13.79 -26.71 -4.07
C VAL A 197 14.06 -27.18 -5.49
N LEU A 198 14.83 -26.40 -6.24
CA LEU A 198 15.14 -26.61 -7.67
C LEU A 198 16.65 -26.84 -7.84
N GLU A 199 17.03 -27.49 -8.96
CA GLU A 199 18.43 -27.62 -9.35
C GLU A 199 19.08 -26.26 -9.67
N SER A 200 18.33 -25.37 -10.30
CA SER A 200 18.73 -24.00 -10.64
C SER A 200 17.58 -23.04 -10.46
N GLU A 201 17.88 -21.75 -10.29
CA GLU A 201 16.87 -20.69 -10.23
C GLU A 201 16.10 -20.58 -11.56
N PRO A 202 14.80 -20.33 -11.50
CA PRO A 202 13.96 -20.19 -12.69
C PRO A 202 14.13 -18.79 -13.29
N PHE A 203 15.21 -18.53 -14.01
CA PHE A 203 15.42 -17.25 -14.66
C PHE A 203 14.22 -16.82 -15.51
N VAL A 204 13.78 -15.57 -15.35
CA VAL A 204 12.70 -14.98 -16.14
C VAL A 204 13.21 -13.77 -16.90
N VAL A 205 12.86 -13.72 -18.19
CA VAL A 205 13.10 -12.57 -19.08
C VAL A 205 11.80 -12.22 -19.77
N SER A 206 11.32 -11.00 -19.61
CA SER A 206 10.09 -10.53 -20.23
C SER A 206 10.14 -9.04 -20.55
N PHE A 207 9.19 -8.54 -21.34
CA PHE A 207 8.97 -7.11 -21.53
C PHE A 207 7.63 -6.72 -20.92
N PHE A 208 7.58 -5.59 -20.20
CA PHE A 208 6.32 -5.02 -19.74
C PHE A 208 5.46 -4.59 -20.94
N LYS A 209 4.16 -4.79 -20.82
CA LYS A 209 3.20 -4.25 -21.77
C LYS A 209 3.07 -2.73 -21.59
N PRO A 210 2.65 -1.99 -22.63
CA PRO A 210 2.39 -0.55 -22.51
C PRO A 210 1.33 -0.21 -21.46
N TYR A 211 0.30 -1.04 -21.32
CA TYR A 211 -0.71 -0.98 -20.26
C TYR A 211 -1.27 -2.38 -20.00
N TYR A 212 -1.98 -2.56 -18.88
CA TYR A 212 -2.40 -3.88 -18.38
C TYR A 212 -3.29 -4.65 -19.37
N LEU A 213 -4.26 -3.97 -19.98
CA LEU A 213 -5.22 -4.59 -20.90
C LEU A 213 -4.69 -4.77 -22.34
N ALA A 214 -3.46 -4.38 -22.64
CA ALA A 214 -2.91 -4.61 -23.98
C ALA A 214 -2.94 -6.12 -24.32
N GLU A 215 -3.52 -6.47 -25.47
CA GLU A 215 -3.59 -7.87 -25.90
C GLU A 215 -2.21 -8.42 -26.22
N GLU A 216 -1.42 -7.64 -26.97
CA GLU A 216 -0.07 -7.98 -27.38
C GLU A 216 0.96 -7.00 -26.82
N ASN A 217 2.21 -7.44 -26.72
CA ASN A 217 3.35 -6.59 -26.36
C ASN A 217 4.02 -6.08 -27.64
N VAL A 218 3.42 -5.08 -28.25
CA VAL A 218 3.89 -4.44 -29.48
C VAL A 218 4.31 -3.02 -29.16
N ARG A 219 5.31 -2.50 -29.87
CA ARG A 219 5.73 -1.09 -29.83
C ARG A 219 5.45 -0.45 -31.16
N TYR A 220 4.79 0.70 -31.17
CA TYR A 220 4.46 1.43 -32.39
C TYR A 220 5.22 2.75 -32.43
N VAL A 221 5.88 3.02 -33.54
CA VAL A 221 6.69 4.23 -33.74
C VAL A 221 6.61 4.74 -35.16
N TYR A 222 6.90 6.03 -35.36
CA TYR A 222 7.11 6.59 -36.68
C TYR A 222 8.55 6.38 -37.17
N PRO A 223 8.81 6.44 -38.49
CA PRO A 223 10.19 6.36 -39.03
C PRO A 223 11.11 7.40 -38.39
N GLY A 224 12.26 6.96 -37.87
CA GLY A 224 13.24 7.79 -37.18
C GLY A 224 12.96 8.07 -35.70
N GLN A 225 11.86 7.59 -35.16
CA GLN A 225 11.57 7.61 -33.74
C GLN A 225 12.19 6.41 -33.04
N SER A 226 12.76 6.61 -31.85
CA SER A 226 13.45 5.56 -31.10
C SER A 226 12.53 4.86 -30.12
N VAL A 227 12.74 3.55 -29.96
CA VAL A 227 12.15 2.70 -28.92
C VAL A 227 13.25 2.26 -27.97
N PHE A 228 13.03 2.41 -26.67
CA PHE A 228 13.94 1.97 -25.62
C PHE A 228 13.45 0.64 -25.06
N LEU A 229 14.12 -0.43 -25.43
CA LEU A 229 13.74 -1.79 -25.08
C LEU A 229 14.58 -2.27 -23.89
N ARG A 230 13.94 -2.41 -22.73
CA ARG A 230 14.56 -2.89 -21.49
C ARG A 230 13.77 -4.09 -20.95
N PRO A 231 14.34 -5.30 -20.94
CA PRO A 231 13.67 -6.45 -20.36
C PRO A 231 13.58 -6.35 -18.84
N HIS A 232 12.53 -6.92 -18.28
CA HIS A 232 12.41 -7.30 -16.88
C HIS A 232 13.16 -8.62 -16.67
N LEU A 233 13.87 -8.72 -15.56
CA LEU A 233 14.70 -9.87 -15.22
C LEU A 233 14.39 -10.35 -13.81
N GLU A 234 14.25 -11.67 -13.63
CA GLU A 234 14.19 -12.27 -12.30
C GLU A 234 15.31 -13.30 -12.14
N TYR A 235 15.90 -13.34 -10.95
CA TYR A 235 16.94 -14.28 -10.51
C TYR A 235 18.29 -14.16 -11.20
N PHE A 236 18.51 -13.17 -12.04
CA PHE A 236 19.82 -12.87 -12.63
C PHE A 236 20.67 -12.04 -11.67
N THR A 237 21.95 -12.40 -11.54
CA THR A 237 22.94 -11.70 -10.71
C THR A 237 23.94 -10.89 -11.56
N ASN A 238 24.47 -11.53 -12.60
CA ASN A 238 25.45 -10.93 -13.52
C ASN A 238 25.09 -11.25 -14.97
N PRO A 239 23.93 -10.79 -15.47
CA PRO A 239 23.48 -11.11 -16.81
C PRO A 239 24.34 -10.44 -17.89
N THR A 240 24.48 -11.12 -19.02
CA THR A 240 25.02 -10.59 -20.26
C THR A 240 23.92 -10.56 -21.32
N PHE A 241 23.97 -9.58 -22.21
CA PHE A 241 22.91 -9.33 -23.18
C PHE A 241 23.42 -9.45 -24.61
N LYS A 242 22.60 -10.01 -25.48
CA LYS A 242 22.75 -10.01 -26.94
C LYS A 242 21.43 -9.64 -27.57
N TRP A 243 21.48 -8.68 -28.48
CA TRP A 243 20.29 -8.23 -29.19
C TRP A 243 20.35 -8.61 -30.66
N SER A 244 19.21 -8.90 -31.23
CA SER A 244 19.05 -9.12 -32.66
C SER A 244 17.78 -8.47 -33.19
N VAL A 245 17.79 -8.07 -34.44
CA VAL A 245 16.65 -7.54 -35.18
C VAL A 245 16.44 -8.43 -36.40
N ASP A 246 15.24 -8.98 -36.58
CA ASP A 246 14.88 -9.90 -37.65
C ASP A 246 15.89 -11.06 -37.81
N GLY A 247 16.32 -11.63 -36.69
CA GLY A 247 17.29 -12.72 -36.59
C GLY A 247 18.74 -12.33 -36.84
N LYS A 248 19.04 -11.04 -37.10
CA LYS A 248 20.40 -10.57 -37.31
C LYS A 248 20.95 -9.96 -35.99
N GLU A 249 22.02 -10.54 -35.46
CA GLU A 249 22.70 -10.04 -34.25
C GLU A 249 23.25 -8.62 -34.44
N ILE A 250 23.09 -7.77 -33.41
CA ILE A 250 23.63 -6.42 -33.35
C ILE A 250 24.86 -6.46 -32.43
N SER A 251 26.05 -6.47 -33.06
CA SER A 251 27.32 -6.74 -32.37
C SER A 251 27.65 -5.83 -31.21
N ASP A 252 27.21 -4.55 -31.26
CA ASP A 252 27.54 -3.54 -30.26
C ASP A 252 26.45 -3.38 -29.19
N ALA A 253 25.33 -4.10 -29.30
CA ALA A 253 24.22 -4.05 -28.36
C ALA A 253 24.41 -5.10 -27.24
N THR A 254 25.13 -4.71 -26.19
CA THR A 254 25.47 -5.56 -25.03
C THR A 254 24.93 -5.05 -23.70
N ALA A 255 24.22 -3.92 -23.70
CA ALA A 255 23.58 -3.36 -22.53
C ALA A 255 22.18 -3.98 -22.30
N GLN A 256 21.67 -3.89 -21.08
CA GLN A 256 20.29 -4.32 -20.76
C GLN A 256 19.27 -3.53 -21.58
N THR A 257 19.47 -2.22 -21.76
CA THR A 257 18.62 -1.40 -22.62
C THR A 257 19.20 -1.31 -24.03
N TYR A 258 18.38 -1.65 -25.02
CA TYR A 258 18.70 -1.48 -26.43
C TYR A 258 17.79 -0.40 -27.03
N VAL A 259 18.40 0.54 -27.76
CA VAL A 259 17.68 1.61 -28.46
C VAL A 259 17.55 1.21 -29.92
N PHE A 260 16.32 0.97 -30.37
CA PHE A 260 16.02 0.66 -31.76
C PHE A 260 15.35 1.83 -32.44
N THR A 261 15.86 2.25 -33.61
CA THR A 261 15.35 3.38 -34.39
C THR A 261 15.10 2.94 -35.82
N PRO A 262 13.89 2.45 -36.16
CA PRO A 262 13.57 2.05 -37.51
C PRO A 262 13.52 3.26 -38.45
N SER A 263 14.18 3.15 -39.60
CA SER A 263 14.18 4.20 -40.64
C SER A 263 13.13 4.02 -41.71
N SER A 264 12.48 2.86 -41.74
CA SER A 264 11.47 2.49 -42.76
C SER A 264 10.25 1.88 -42.10
N THR A 265 9.07 2.11 -42.67
CA THR A 265 7.84 1.45 -42.26
C THR A 265 7.92 -0.05 -42.43
N GLY A 266 7.30 -0.80 -41.50
CA GLY A 266 7.32 -2.26 -41.48
C GLY A 266 7.24 -2.84 -40.09
N GLU A 267 7.23 -4.14 -39.98
CA GLU A 267 7.28 -4.87 -38.74
C GLU A 267 8.68 -5.41 -38.52
N TYR A 268 9.19 -5.30 -37.30
CA TYR A 268 10.50 -5.76 -36.88
C TYR A 268 10.35 -6.64 -35.65
N GLU A 269 11.04 -7.76 -35.66
CA GLU A 269 11.17 -8.63 -34.50
C GLU A 269 12.48 -8.30 -33.78
N VAL A 270 12.38 -7.72 -32.58
CA VAL A 270 13.54 -7.40 -31.75
C VAL A 270 13.63 -8.41 -30.62
N MET A 271 14.71 -9.18 -30.58
CA MET A 271 14.93 -10.24 -29.61
C MET A 271 16.13 -9.89 -28.73
N VAL A 272 15.97 -10.12 -27.43
CA VAL A 272 17.07 -10.15 -26.47
C VAL A 272 17.31 -11.57 -26.01
N THR A 273 18.58 -11.97 -25.97
CA THR A 273 19.07 -13.17 -25.30
C THR A 273 19.84 -12.74 -24.08
N VAL A 274 19.36 -13.13 -22.92
CA VAL A 274 20.00 -12.88 -21.62
C VAL A 274 20.67 -14.16 -21.17
N SER A 275 21.95 -14.09 -20.87
CA SER A 275 22.73 -15.24 -20.45
C SER A 275 23.47 -14.95 -19.15
N GLU A 276 23.51 -15.92 -18.28
CA GLU A 276 24.31 -15.90 -17.06
C GLU A 276 25.07 -17.21 -16.91
N LYS A 277 26.35 -17.08 -16.61
CA LYS A 277 27.20 -18.22 -16.32
C LYS A 277 27.29 -18.41 -14.82
N THR A 278 26.76 -19.53 -14.35
CA THR A 278 26.86 -19.92 -12.93
C THR A 278 27.91 -21.02 -12.77
N GLU A 279 28.28 -21.33 -11.53
CA GLU A 279 29.24 -22.43 -11.25
C GLU A 279 28.72 -23.80 -11.69
N THR A 280 27.40 -23.96 -11.80
CA THR A 280 26.74 -25.25 -12.03
C THR A 280 26.00 -25.32 -13.37
N SER A 281 25.72 -24.19 -14.02
CA SER A 281 25.00 -24.16 -15.30
C SER A 281 25.27 -22.87 -16.08
N ASP A 282 25.15 -22.95 -17.40
CA ASP A 282 25.07 -21.79 -18.28
C ASP A 282 23.58 -21.59 -18.62
N ALA A 283 22.97 -20.53 -18.09
CA ALA A 283 21.60 -20.15 -18.44
C ALA A 283 21.60 -19.24 -19.67
N SER A 284 20.66 -19.45 -20.57
CA SER A 284 20.44 -18.58 -21.72
C SER A 284 18.96 -18.56 -22.08
N ILE A 285 18.31 -17.41 -21.93
CA ILE A 285 16.88 -17.24 -22.16
C ILE A 285 16.67 -16.09 -23.13
N SER A 286 15.79 -16.27 -24.10
CA SER A 286 15.45 -15.25 -25.09
C SER A 286 13.99 -14.85 -24.96
N THR A 287 13.71 -13.57 -25.16
CA THR A 287 12.37 -13.02 -25.33
C THR A 287 12.36 -12.03 -26.49
N THR A 288 11.19 -11.87 -27.09
CA THR A 288 11.01 -11.06 -28.30
C THR A 288 9.94 -10.01 -28.06
N VAL A 289 10.12 -8.83 -28.62
CA VAL A 289 9.12 -7.78 -28.74
C VAL A 289 8.98 -7.39 -30.21
N LYS A 290 7.74 -7.20 -30.64
CA LYS A 290 7.44 -6.72 -31.98
C LYS A 290 7.48 -5.18 -31.98
N VAL A 291 8.20 -4.61 -32.95
CA VAL A 291 8.19 -3.16 -33.19
C VAL A 291 7.57 -2.91 -34.55
N VAL A 292 6.53 -2.13 -34.59
CA VAL A 292 5.82 -1.73 -35.82
C VAL A 292 6.14 -0.28 -36.12
N CYS A 293 6.89 -0.06 -37.18
CA CYS A 293 7.11 1.29 -37.71
C CYS A 293 5.93 1.64 -38.65
N VAL A 294 5.05 2.50 -38.15
CA VAL A 294 3.76 2.76 -38.81
C VAL A 294 3.89 3.64 -40.03
N THR A 295 2.90 3.55 -40.92
CA THR A 295 2.70 4.48 -42.03
C THR A 295 1.95 5.73 -41.58
N GLY A 296 2.13 6.83 -42.28
CA GLY A 296 1.45 8.09 -41.99
C GLY A 296 2.33 9.03 -41.14
N THR A 297 1.70 10.09 -40.68
CA THR A 297 2.35 11.17 -39.90
C THR A 297 1.52 11.50 -38.65
N PRO A 298 2.12 12.09 -37.62
CA PRO A 298 1.38 12.56 -36.45
C PRO A 298 0.19 13.47 -36.81
N ALA A 299 0.35 14.37 -37.78
CA ALA A 299 -0.71 15.28 -38.20
C ALA A 299 -1.97 14.58 -38.74
N GLU A 300 -1.82 13.40 -39.35
CA GLU A 300 -2.95 12.59 -39.87
C GLU A 300 -3.72 11.87 -38.76
N ARG A 301 -3.11 11.71 -37.58
CA ARG A 301 -3.70 11.04 -36.41
C ARG A 301 -4.30 12.03 -35.40
N PHE A 302 -3.95 13.31 -35.53
CA PHE A 302 -4.47 14.36 -34.64
C PHE A 302 -5.99 14.46 -34.66
N ARG A 303 -6.62 14.34 -33.50
CA ARG A 303 -8.07 14.46 -33.29
C ARG A 303 -8.39 15.85 -32.75
N PRO A 304 -8.88 16.80 -33.59
CA PRO A 304 -9.15 18.16 -33.12
C PRO A 304 -10.32 18.21 -32.14
N ALA A 305 -10.23 19.06 -31.12
CA ALA A 305 -11.36 19.36 -30.25
C ALA A 305 -12.50 20.05 -31.06
N THR A 306 -13.72 19.74 -30.70
CA THR A 306 -14.95 20.31 -31.24
C THR A 306 -15.65 21.18 -30.19
N ALA A 307 -16.72 21.88 -30.57
CA ALA A 307 -17.51 22.67 -29.63
C ALA A 307 -18.19 21.79 -28.53
N SER A 308 -18.33 20.50 -28.76
CA SER A 308 -18.88 19.53 -27.80
C SER A 308 -17.82 18.75 -27.02
N SER A 309 -16.55 18.95 -27.32
CA SER A 309 -15.46 18.23 -26.63
C SER A 309 -15.39 18.66 -25.17
N ALA A 310 -15.21 17.66 -24.30
CA ALA A 310 -15.09 17.89 -22.88
C ALA A 310 -13.73 18.50 -22.53
N LYS A 311 -13.72 19.46 -21.62
CA LYS A 311 -12.48 20.01 -21.06
C LYS A 311 -11.80 19.07 -20.07
N LYS A 312 -12.53 18.13 -19.49
CA LYS A 312 -12.04 17.11 -18.59
C LYS A 312 -11.87 15.79 -19.32
N CYS A 313 -10.92 14.97 -18.82
CA CYS A 313 -10.80 13.58 -19.26
C CYS A 313 -12.15 12.87 -19.10
N ASN A 314 -12.51 12.07 -20.07
CA ASN A 314 -13.81 11.41 -20.13
C ASN A 314 -13.71 9.89 -20.28
N LYS A 315 -12.49 9.36 -20.25
CA LYS A 315 -12.22 7.93 -20.32
C LYS A 315 -11.07 7.55 -19.41
N VAL A 316 -11.24 6.45 -18.67
CA VAL A 316 -10.19 5.76 -17.92
C VAL A 316 -9.88 4.45 -18.63
N TYR A 317 -8.63 4.27 -19.04
CA TYR A 317 -8.15 3.10 -19.75
C TYR A 317 -7.49 2.08 -18.82
N GLU A 318 -6.91 2.55 -17.74
CA GLU A 318 -6.29 1.74 -16.71
C GLU A 318 -6.43 2.42 -15.34
N PHE A 319 -6.83 1.68 -14.34
CA PHE A 319 -6.68 2.05 -12.95
C PHE A 319 -5.95 0.91 -12.22
N PHE A 320 -4.65 1.07 -12.11
CA PHE A 320 -3.72 0.06 -11.62
C PHE A 320 -3.05 0.53 -10.30
N PRO A 321 -3.80 0.59 -9.19
CA PRO A 321 -3.24 1.06 -7.94
C PRO A 321 -2.26 0.04 -7.36
N ALA A 322 -1.25 0.55 -6.65
CA ALA A 322 -0.49 -0.24 -5.70
C ALA A 322 -1.31 -0.48 -4.42
N PRO A 323 -0.90 -1.39 -3.53
CA PRO A 323 -1.55 -1.54 -2.23
C PRO A 323 -1.58 -0.22 -1.46
N GLY A 324 -2.71 0.08 -0.80
CA GLY A 324 -2.85 1.37 -0.11
C GLY A 324 -4.06 1.46 0.80
N GLN A 325 -4.03 2.42 1.72
CA GLN A 325 -5.05 2.61 2.76
C GLN A 325 -6.43 2.98 2.21
N PHE A 326 -6.50 3.49 0.98
CA PHE A 326 -7.77 3.80 0.31
C PHE A 326 -8.22 2.70 -0.66
N ILE A 327 -7.44 1.61 -0.80
CA ILE A 327 -7.78 0.49 -1.66
C ILE A 327 -8.72 -0.46 -0.91
N ASN A 328 -9.80 -0.91 -1.57
CA ASN A 328 -10.87 -1.73 -0.99
C ASN A 328 -11.59 -1.06 0.21
N GLN A 329 -11.59 0.25 0.29
CA GLN A 329 -12.22 0.96 1.39
C GLN A 329 -13.75 0.91 1.28
N PRO A 330 -14.48 0.45 2.32
CA PRO A 330 -15.93 0.44 2.31
C PRO A 330 -16.53 1.83 2.05
N GLY A 331 -17.53 1.90 1.19
CA GLY A 331 -18.15 3.16 0.78
C GLY A 331 -17.49 3.82 -0.42
N GLY A 332 -16.34 3.33 -0.87
CA GLY A 332 -15.72 3.72 -2.14
C GLY A 332 -15.37 5.19 -2.24
N LEU A 333 -14.77 5.80 -1.17
CA LEU A 333 -14.46 7.23 -1.20
C LEU A 333 -13.39 7.54 -2.24
N ALA A 334 -12.29 6.80 -2.29
CA ALA A 334 -11.12 7.25 -3.04
C ALA A 334 -10.33 6.15 -3.74
N GLY A 335 -10.63 4.95 -3.64
CA GLY A 335 -9.90 3.86 -4.27
C GLY A 335 -10.88 2.87 -4.87
N TYR A 336 -10.57 1.60 -4.76
CA TYR A 336 -11.55 0.57 -5.03
C TYR A 336 -12.54 0.47 -3.88
N SER A 337 -13.79 0.14 -4.18
CA SER A 337 -14.79 -0.13 -3.15
C SER A 337 -14.65 -1.53 -2.53
N GLY A 338 -13.86 -2.40 -3.16
CA GLY A 338 -13.74 -3.82 -2.83
C GLY A 338 -14.73 -4.72 -3.58
N ASN A 339 -15.49 -4.15 -4.53
CA ASN A 339 -16.43 -4.88 -5.38
C ASN A 339 -15.92 -5.05 -6.81
N GLU A 340 -14.89 -4.33 -7.19
CA GLU A 340 -14.29 -4.35 -8.52
C GLU A 340 -13.40 -5.60 -8.63
N THR A 341 -13.87 -6.59 -9.38
CA THR A 341 -13.19 -7.89 -9.54
C THR A 341 -12.38 -8.00 -10.83
N THR A 342 -12.39 -6.95 -11.66
CA THR A 342 -11.61 -6.87 -12.91
C THR A 342 -11.08 -5.46 -13.13
N MET A 343 -10.10 -5.31 -14.03
CA MET A 343 -9.56 -4.00 -14.43
C MET A 343 -10.65 -3.11 -15.05
N GLU A 344 -11.52 -3.67 -15.87
CA GLU A 344 -12.59 -2.91 -16.52
C GLU A 344 -13.57 -2.33 -15.50
N LEU A 345 -13.92 -3.09 -14.45
CA LEU A 345 -14.75 -2.59 -13.36
C LEU A 345 -14.03 -1.50 -12.55
N ALA A 346 -12.73 -1.66 -12.34
CA ALA A 346 -11.90 -0.67 -11.67
C ALA A 346 -11.81 0.63 -12.49
N CYS A 347 -11.62 0.54 -13.80
CA CYS A 347 -11.64 1.69 -14.70
C CYS A 347 -13.00 2.40 -14.68
N ALA A 348 -14.11 1.65 -14.72
CA ALA A 348 -15.46 2.23 -14.66
C ALA A 348 -15.72 2.93 -13.31
N PHE A 349 -15.22 2.37 -12.20
CA PHE A 349 -15.27 3.00 -10.90
C PHE A 349 -14.51 4.33 -10.90
N ALA A 350 -13.23 4.33 -11.33
CA ALA A 350 -12.41 5.53 -11.39
C ALA A 350 -13.05 6.61 -12.30
N GLU A 351 -13.53 6.23 -13.50
CA GLU A 351 -14.24 7.13 -14.43
C GLU A 351 -15.44 7.79 -13.77
N SER A 352 -16.23 7.02 -13.00
CA SER A 352 -17.39 7.55 -12.26
C SER A 352 -17.02 8.57 -11.19
N LYS A 353 -15.85 8.40 -10.54
CA LYS A 353 -15.35 9.33 -9.53
C LYS A 353 -14.82 10.62 -10.15
N LEU A 354 -13.98 10.51 -11.19
CA LEU A 354 -13.43 11.67 -11.89
C LEU A 354 -14.53 12.52 -12.55
N ALA A 355 -15.62 11.90 -13.02
CA ALA A 355 -16.75 12.60 -13.63
C ALA A 355 -17.45 13.58 -12.67
N ILE A 356 -17.38 13.34 -11.36
CA ILE A 356 -18.02 14.15 -10.32
C ILE A 356 -17.01 14.92 -9.45
N ASP A 357 -15.78 15.06 -9.91
CA ASP A 357 -14.67 15.69 -9.18
C ASP A 357 -14.40 15.05 -7.81
N MET A 358 -14.55 13.74 -7.71
CA MET A 358 -14.10 12.93 -6.58
C MET A 358 -12.77 12.28 -6.95
N TYR A 359 -11.87 12.24 -6.00
CA TYR A 359 -10.55 11.69 -6.25
C TYR A 359 -10.52 10.15 -6.29
N VAL A 360 -9.53 9.65 -7.00
CA VAL A 360 -9.04 8.29 -6.88
C VAL A 360 -7.63 8.32 -6.31
N SER A 361 -7.32 7.38 -5.42
CA SER A 361 -6.00 7.21 -4.80
C SER A 361 -5.22 6.13 -5.53
N LEU A 362 -3.97 6.39 -5.85
CA LEU A 362 -3.13 5.46 -6.59
C LEU A 362 -2.45 4.41 -5.70
N GLY A 363 -2.57 4.54 -4.37
CA GLY A 363 -1.86 3.69 -3.41
C GLY A 363 -0.38 4.00 -3.34
N ALA A 364 0.42 3.06 -2.86
CA ALA A 364 1.86 3.20 -2.69
C ALA A 364 2.58 3.43 -4.04
N TRP A 365 3.92 3.47 -3.99
CA TRP A 365 4.76 3.73 -5.16
C TRP A 365 4.37 2.87 -6.37
N GLY A 366 4.33 3.52 -7.51
CA GLY A 366 4.12 2.87 -8.80
C GLY A 366 2.66 2.69 -9.18
N GLY A 367 1.72 2.79 -8.23
CA GLY A 367 0.29 2.77 -8.56
C GLY A 367 -0.06 3.84 -9.59
N SER A 368 -0.90 3.52 -10.57
CA SER A 368 -1.11 4.39 -11.75
C SER A 368 -2.53 4.45 -12.26
N LEU A 369 -2.79 5.54 -13.00
CA LEU A 369 -4.03 5.84 -13.68
C LEU A 369 -3.73 6.28 -15.11
N ILE A 370 -4.40 5.70 -16.11
CA ILE A 370 -4.34 6.14 -17.51
C ILE A 370 -5.68 6.72 -17.92
N VAL A 371 -5.65 7.96 -18.39
CA VAL A 371 -6.83 8.68 -18.89
C VAL A 371 -6.65 9.18 -20.30
N GLY A 372 -7.77 9.46 -20.97
CA GLY A 372 -7.80 10.09 -22.27
C GLY A 372 -8.99 11.00 -22.46
N PHE A 373 -9.06 11.63 -23.64
CA PHE A 373 -10.06 12.59 -24.04
C PHE A 373 -10.70 12.16 -25.37
N ASP A 374 -11.83 12.75 -25.70
CA ASP A 374 -12.46 12.60 -27.01
C ASP A 374 -11.70 13.32 -28.14
N HIS A 375 -10.61 14.03 -27.82
CA HIS A 375 -9.74 14.79 -28.72
C HIS A 375 -8.27 14.67 -28.27
N SER A 376 -7.34 15.08 -29.13
CA SER A 376 -5.92 15.18 -28.82
C SER A 376 -5.61 16.54 -28.18
N ILE A 377 -4.76 16.56 -27.15
CA ILE A 377 -4.26 17.79 -26.53
C ILE A 377 -3.04 18.27 -27.30
N ARG A 378 -3.09 19.48 -27.83
CA ARG A 378 -2.02 20.07 -28.64
C ARG A 378 -0.89 20.60 -27.77
N ASN A 379 0.36 20.35 -28.19
CA ASN A 379 1.56 20.96 -27.60
C ASN A 379 1.62 22.45 -27.98
N LYS A 380 1.58 23.34 -27.01
CA LYS A 380 1.71 24.81 -27.18
C LYS A 380 3.17 25.26 -27.28
N ASN A 381 4.10 24.32 -27.41
CA ASN A 381 5.56 24.58 -27.53
C ASN A 381 6.12 25.45 -26.40
N GLY A 382 5.61 25.28 -25.18
CA GLY A 382 6.05 25.98 -23.99
C GLY A 382 5.35 27.32 -23.72
N GLU A 383 4.42 27.74 -24.55
CA GLU A 383 3.59 28.92 -24.32
C GLU A 383 2.45 28.62 -23.33
N GLY A 384 2.77 28.59 -22.03
CA GLY A 384 1.83 28.21 -20.98
C GLY A 384 1.83 26.70 -20.72
N TYR A 385 0.79 26.22 -20.07
CA TYR A 385 0.55 24.78 -19.84
C TYR A 385 -0.36 24.22 -20.91
N ASP A 386 -0.16 22.95 -21.28
CA ASP A 386 -0.97 22.26 -22.28
C ASP A 386 -2.18 21.59 -21.61
N PHE A 387 -1.95 20.99 -20.43
CA PHE A 387 -2.98 20.37 -19.62
C PHE A 387 -2.66 20.52 -18.13
N GLY A 388 -3.64 20.21 -17.29
CA GLY A 388 -3.50 20.23 -15.85
C GLY A 388 -4.03 18.97 -15.20
N VAL A 389 -3.46 18.60 -14.06
CA VAL A 389 -3.94 17.52 -13.21
C VAL A 389 -4.32 18.08 -11.86
N HIS A 390 -5.52 17.75 -11.42
CA HIS A 390 -6.12 18.22 -10.19
C HIS A 390 -5.86 17.20 -9.07
N GLY A 391 -5.09 17.57 -8.06
CA GLY A 391 -4.77 16.81 -6.86
C GLY A 391 -5.40 17.43 -5.62
N ASN A 392 -5.00 16.98 -4.42
CA ASN A 392 -5.45 17.52 -3.13
C ASN A 392 -4.33 18.10 -2.27
N ALA A 393 -3.13 18.28 -2.83
CA ALA A 393 -1.97 18.78 -2.12
C ALA A 393 -2.21 20.11 -1.39
N PHE A 394 -1.60 20.25 -0.23
CA PHE A 394 -1.49 21.50 0.52
C PHE A 394 -0.08 21.63 1.12
N ALA A 395 0.27 22.78 1.67
CA ALA A 395 1.65 23.17 2.00
C ALA A 395 2.50 22.11 2.73
N THR A 396 1.88 21.24 3.51
CA THR A 396 2.56 20.19 4.31
C THR A 396 2.13 18.76 3.96
N SER A 397 1.33 18.58 2.90
CA SER A 397 0.93 17.28 2.36
C SER A 397 1.11 17.31 0.86
N ASN A 398 2.23 16.79 0.40
CA ASN A 398 2.58 16.70 -1.01
C ASN A 398 2.87 15.23 -1.32
N GLU A 399 2.04 14.65 -2.18
CA GLU A 399 2.04 13.21 -2.50
C GLU A 399 2.30 13.01 -4.00
N PRO A 400 3.56 13.27 -4.44
CA PRO A 400 3.88 13.54 -5.82
C PRO A 400 3.62 12.37 -6.76
N GLY A 401 2.99 12.65 -7.89
CA GLY A 401 2.85 11.74 -9.02
C GLY A 401 3.66 12.20 -10.24
N ILE A 402 4.36 11.26 -10.88
CA ILE A 402 5.00 11.46 -12.18
C ILE A 402 3.96 11.37 -13.28
N VAL A 403 4.13 12.18 -14.31
CA VAL A 403 3.26 12.19 -15.48
C VAL A 403 3.98 11.66 -16.71
N TRP A 404 3.31 10.76 -17.41
CA TRP A 404 3.71 10.21 -18.69
C TRP A 404 2.68 10.57 -19.74
N VAL A 405 3.12 10.77 -20.96
CA VAL A 405 2.26 11.12 -22.10
C VAL A 405 2.49 10.20 -23.27
N MET A 406 1.46 9.99 -24.08
CA MET A 406 1.51 9.13 -25.27
C MET A 406 0.72 9.74 -26.42
N GLN A 407 1.21 9.55 -27.65
CA GLN A 407 0.44 9.74 -28.89
C GLN A 407 -0.17 8.40 -29.30
N ASP A 408 -1.39 8.42 -29.82
CA ASP A 408 -2.01 7.29 -30.52
C ASP A 408 -1.34 7.13 -31.89
N THR A 409 -0.17 6.50 -31.90
CA THR A 409 0.71 6.34 -33.07
C THR A 409 0.11 5.39 -34.10
N ASN A 410 -0.53 4.32 -33.66
CA ASN A 410 -1.18 3.34 -34.54
C ASN A 410 -2.62 3.75 -34.94
N GLY A 411 -3.25 4.70 -34.23
CA GLY A 411 -4.57 5.25 -34.51
C GLY A 411 -5.73 4.33 -34.14
N ASN A 412 -5.52 3.44 -33.15
CA ASN A 412 -6.54 2.49 -32.69
C ASN A 412 -7.38 3.00 -31.51
N GLY A 413 -7.02 4.15 -30.90
CA GLY A 413 -7.70 4.74 -29.76
C GLY A 413 -7.40 4.06 -28.42
N LEU A 414 -6.32 3.27 -28.32
CA LEU A 414 -5.88 2.57 -27.14
C LEU A 414 -4.50 3.08 -26.69
N PRO A 415 -4.19 3.05 -25.36
CA PRO A 415 -2.88 3.50 -24.84
C PRO A 415 -1.81 2.40 -24.96
N ASP A 416 -1.65 1.82 -26.13
CA ASP A 416 -0.76 0.69 -26.41
C ASP A 416 0.50 1.08 -27.21
N ASP A 417 0.78 2.37 -27.32
CA ASP A 417 1.95 2.96 -27.97
C ASP A 417 3.10 3.24 -26.98
N GLU A 418 4.06 4.13 -27.33
CA GLU A 418 5.19 4.47 -26.48
C GLU A 418 4.87 5.59 -25.49
N TRP A 419 5.20 5.36 -24.23
CA TRP A 419 5.09 6.32 -23.15
C TRP A 419 6.34 7.19 -23.01
N TYR A 420 6.15 8.49 -22.80
CA TYR A 420 7.21 9.46 -22.57
C TYR A 420 6.98 10.17 -21.25
N GLU A 421 7.95 10.08 -20.34
CA GLU A 421 7.93 10.78 -19.07
C GLU A 421 8.06 12.29 -19.29
N LEU A 422 7.30 13.09 -18.53
CA LEU A 422 7.50 14.52 -18.47
C LEU A 422 8.53 14.85 -17.40
N ARG A 423 9.50 15.69 -17.75
CA ARG A 423 10.53 16.16 -16.82
C ARG A 423 9.91 16.88 -15.63
N GLY A 424 10.46 16.63 -14.45
CA GLY A 424 10.23 17.37 -13.23
C GLY A 424 11.54 17.88 -12.61
N SER A 425 11.42 18.53 -11.47
CA SER A 425 12.59 19.13 -10.77
C SER A 425 13.62 18.11 -10.28
N GLU A 426 13.25 16.85 -10.16
CA GLU A 426 14.13 15.76 -9.73
C GLU A 426 14.77 15.00 -10.91
N THR A 427 14.35 15.27 -12.14
CA THR A 427 14.87 14.59 -13.33
C THR A 427 16.38 14.77 -13.47
N GLY A 428 17.11 13.68 -13.67
CA GLY A 428 18.57 13.67 -13.85
C GLY A 428 19.38 13.86 -12.57
N LYS A 429 18.74 13.95 -11.39
CA LYS A 429 19.46 13.95 -10.12
C LYS A 429 19.90 12.52 -9.76
N PRO A 430 21.07 12.37 -9.07
CA PRO A 430 21.56 11.04 -8.67
C PRO A 430 20.64 10.28 -7.70
N THR A 431 19.73 10.99 -7.04
CA THR A 431 18.75 10.43 -6.11
C THR A 431 17.47 9.93 -6.79
N THR A 432 17.31 10.22 -8.07
CA THR A 432 16.19 9.75 -8.89
C THR A 432 16.59 8.45 -9.59
N ILE A 433 15.78 7.42 -9.43
CA ILE A 433 16.03 6.10 -10.01
C ILE A 433 14.99 5.87 -11.11
N GLN A 434 15.47 5.86 -12.35
CA GLN A 434 14.63 5.45 -13.49
C GLN A 434 14.63 3.93 -13.63
N ASP A 435 13.61 3.38 -14.29
CA ASP A 435 13.41 1.94 -14.42
C ASP A 435 13.41 1.19 -13.07
N TYR A 436 13.02 1.87 -11.97
CA TYR A 436 12.86 1.25 -10.67
C TYR A 436 11.68 0.27 -10.73
N GLU A 437 11.84 -0.88 -10.11
CA GLU A 437 10.81 -1.92 -10.08
C GLU A 437 10.53 -2.33 -8.64
N VAL A 438 9.24 -2.54 -8.34
CA VAL A 438 8.77 -3.10 -7.07
C VAL A 438 7.79 -4.23 -7.36
N THR A 439 8.00 -5.35 -6.72
CA THR A 439 7.05 -6.48 -6.69
C THR A 439 6.26 -6.44 -5.39
N TYR A 440 4.94 -6.30 -5.50
CA TYR A 440 4.01 -6.39 -4.38
C TYR A 440 3.46 -7.81 -4.27
N PHE A 441 3.29 -8.29 -3.05
CA PHE A 441 2.79 -9.62 -2.76
C PHE A 441 1.44 -9.55 -2.05
N ARG A 442 0.50 -10.42 -2.46
CA ARG A 442 -0.77 -10.58 -1.78
C ARG A 442 -0.53 -11.09 -0.36
N PRO A 443 -1.05 -10.41 0.68
CA PRO A 443 -0.89 -10.90 2.04
C PRO A 443 -1.75 -12.14 2.28
N GLU A 444 -1.23 -13.07 3.06
CA GLU A 444 -1.94 -14.25 3.52
C GLU A 444 -1.73 -14.44 5.03
N PRO A 445 -2.77 -14.37 5.86
CA PRO A 445 -4.14 -13.95 5.54
C PRO A 445 -4.27 -12.44 5.22
N TYR A 446 -5.37 -12.04 4.60
CA TYR A 446 -5.57 -10.68 4.06
C TYR A 446 -5.36 -9.52 5.03
N ALA A 447 -5.73 -9.67 6.30
CA ALA A 447 -5.63 -8.60 7.29
C ALA A 447 -4.18 -8.35 7.76
N ARG A 448 -3.25 -8.18 6.83
CA ARG A 448 -1.82 -7.99 7.08
C ARG A 448 -1.26 -6.82 6.29
N ASN A 449 -0.03 -6.42 6.62
CA ASN A 449 0.73 -5.49 5.82
C ASN A 449 1.01 -6.08 4.45
N ASN A 450 1.04 -5.24 3.41
CA ASN A 450 1.38 -5.66 2.07
C ASN A 450 2.87 -5.56 1.86
N PHE A 451 3.55 -6.68 1.78
CA PHE A 451 4.98 -6.74 1.55
C PHE A 451 5.35 -6.42 0.11
N TRP A 452 6.54 -5.89 -0.05
CA TRP A 452 7.14 -5.64 -1.34
C TRP A 452 8.65 -5.88 -1.32
N ILE A 453 9.19 -6.22 -2.50
CA ILE A 453 10.63 -6.33 -2.76
C ILE A 453 10.94 -5.48 -3.99
N ASP A 454 12.00 -4.68 -3.94
CA ASP A 454 12.44 -3.88 -5.08
C ASP A 454 13.50 -4.59 -5.93
N CYS A 455 13.83 -4.00 -7.09
CA CYS A 455 14.84 -4.51 -8.01
C CYS A 455 16.29 -4.51 -7.44
N PHE A 456 16.50 -3.94 -6.25
CA PHE A 456 17.78 -3.98 -5.54
C PHE A 456 17.77 -5.02 -4.41
N GLY A 457 16.68 -5.76 -4.24
CA GLY A 457 16.49 -6.74 -3.17
C GLY A 457 16.16 -6.11 -1.81
N LYS A 458 15.79 -4.83 -1.77
CA LYS A 458 15.29 -4.20 -0.55
C LYS A 458 13.85 -4.62 -0.31
N GLU A 459 13.59 -5.05 0.91
CA GLU A 459 12.26 -5.44 1.37
C GLU A 459 11.60 -4.34 2.19
N GLY A 460 10.27 -4.30 2.14
CA GLY A 460 9.47 -3.41 2.94
C GLY A 460 8.00 -3.79 2.98
N SER A 461 7.16 -2.93 3.54
CA SER A 461 5.72 -3.18 3.57
C SER A 461 4.91 -1.90 3.51
N VAL A 462 3.74 -1.98 2.84
CA VAL A 462 2.67 -0.99 2.99
C VAL A 462 1.88 -1.41 4.23
N LYS A 463 2.05 -0.66 5.31
CA LYS A 463 1.49 -1.00 6.61
C LYS A 463 0.00 -0.62 6.69
N ARG A 464 -0.77 -1.44 7.38
CA ARG A 464 -2.15 -1.10 7.67
C ARG A 464 -2.23 0.07 8.65
N ASN A 465 -3.13 1.01 8.34
CA ASN A 465 -3.38 2.19 9.16
C ASN A 465 -4.60 1.94 10.08
N LYS A 466 -4.54 2.37 11.32
CA LYS A 466 -5.64 2.22 12.30
C LYS A 466 -6.91 2.97 11.92
N TYR A 467 -6.81 3.98 11.05
CA TYR A 467 -7.94 4.78 10.59
C TYR A 467 -8.67 4.19 9.38
N HIS A 468 -8.05 3.19 8.71
CA HIS A 468 -8.55 2.52 7.52
C HIS A 468 -8.62 1.02 7.80
N GLY A 469 -9.73 0.59 8.36
CA GLY A 469 -9.90 -0.73 8.96
C GLY A 469 -10.32 -1.86 8.03
N GLN A 470 -10.39 -1.64 6.70
CA GLN A 470 -10.73 -2.71 5.75
C GLN A 470 -9.74 -3.88 5.85
N GLU A 471 -10.21 -5.09 5.49
CA GLU A 471 -9.44 -6.32 5.69
C GLU A 471 -8.13 -6.34 4.91
N TYR A 472 -8.07 -5.72 3.72
CA TYR A 472 -6.89 -5.73 2.89
C TYR A 472 -6.75 -4.47 2.04
N TYR A 473 -5.49 -4.07 1.81
CA TYR A 473 -5.08 -2.94 0.99
C TYR A 473 -4.64 -3.37 -0.41
N TYR A 474 -4.54 -4.67 -0.66
CA TYR A 474 -4.15 -5.24 -1.93
C TYR A 474 -5.34 -5.28 -2.89
N PRO A 475 -5.23 -4.80 -4.14
CA PRO A 475 -6.34 -4.86 -5.10
C PRO A 475 -6.79 -6.32 -5.32
N ILE A 476 -8.08 -6.61 -5.08
CA ILE A 476 -8.59 -8.00 -5.00
C ILE A 476 -8.45 -8.78 -6.31
N TRP A 477 -8.48 -8.10 -7.45
CA TRP A 477 -8.43 -8.72 -8.78
C TRP A 477 -6.99 -8.94 -9.28
N MET A 478 -5.98 -8.39 -8.61
CA MET A 478 -4.58 -8.61 -8.97
C MET A 478 -4.13 -10.04 -8.67
N PRO A 479 -3.15 -10.59 -9.41
CA PRO A 479 -2.52 -11.88 -9.09
C PRO A 479 -1.83 -11.83 -7.72
N ASP A 480 -1.38 -13.00 -7.22
CA ASP A 480 -0.75 -13.11 -5.91
C ASP A 480 0.55 -12.32 -5.75
N SER A 481 1.17 -11.99 -6.87
CA SER A 481 2.23 -10.98 -6.95
C SER A 481 2.19 -10.26 -8.29
N TYR A 482 2.61 -8.99 -8.30
CA TYR A 482 2.77 -8.21 -9.53
C TYR A 482 3.89 -7.21 -9.39
N THR A 483 4.60 -6.98 -10.47
CA THR A 483 5.71 -6.03 -10.54
C THR A 483 5.31 -4.79 -11.30
N ILE A 484 5.63 -3.64 -10.73
CA ILE A 484 5.45 -2.33 -11.36
C ILE A 484 6.83 -1.75 -11.69
N ARG A 485 6.94 -1.07 -12.84
CA ARG A 485 8.13 -0.30 -13.24
C ARG A 485 7.76 1.17 -13.38
N GLY A 486 8.68 2.05 -12.98
CA GLY A 486 8.52 3.51 -13.11
C GLY A 486 9.75 4.26 -12.66
N THR A 487 9.57 5.53 -12.36
CA THR A 487 10.62 6.39 -11.79
C THR A 487 10.38 6.61 -10.31
N LEU A 488 11.39 6.37 -9.50
CA LEU A 488 11.40 6.67 -8.07
C LEU A 488 12.13 7.98 -7.83
N ILE A 489 11.47 8.94 -7.20
CA ILE A 489 12.11 10.17 -6.70
C ILE A 489 12.29 10.10 -5.18
N PRO A 490 13.26 10.83 -4.62
CA PRO A 490 13.47 10.85 -3.17
C PRO A 490 12.27 11.45 -2.46
N GLY A 491 11.84 10.84 -1.37
CA GLY A 491 10.78 11.40 -0.54
C GLY A 491 11.20 12.67 0.21
N THR A 492 10.23 13.44 0.69
CA THR A 492 10.45 14.71 1.39
C THR A 492 9.87 14.73 2.80
N MET A 493 9.50 13.56 3.32
CA MET A 493 8.86 13.44 4.63
C MET A 493 9.75 13.96 5.77
N SER A 494 9.14 14.70 6.66
CA SER A 494 9.73 15.19 7.90
C SER A 494 8.68 15.20 9.02
N ASN A 495 9.07 15.61 10.23
CA ASN A 495 8.14 15.81 11.34
C ASN A 495 7.08 16.92 11.07
N GLU A 496 7.32 17.77 10.07
CA GLU A 496 6.43 18.87 9.66
C GLU A 496 5.51 18.49 8.49
N GLY A 497 5.62 17.25 7.99
CA GLY A 497 4.90 16.74 6.81
C GLY A 497 5.80 16.62 5.59
N HIS A 498 5.18 16.55 4.41
CA HIS A 498 5.87 16.39 3.11
C HIS A 498 6.07 17.75 2.45
N ALA A 499 7.32 18.16 2.27
CA ALA A 499 7.66 19.39 1.57
C ALA A 499 7.38 19.28 0.06
N PRO A 500 6.96 20.36 -0.62
CA PRO A 500 6.69 20.34 -2.05
C PRO A 500 7.97 20.24 -2.88
N TYR A 501 7.87 19.57 -4.02
CA TYR A 501 8.87 19.62 -5.09
C TYR A 501 8.69 20.92 -5.89
N PRO A 502 9.77 21.47 -6.45
CA PRO A 502 9.69 22.75 -7.17
C PRO A 502 8.70 22.78 -8.33
N TRP A 503 8.63 21.71 -9.16
CA TRP A 503 7.73 21.63 -10.32
C TRP A 503 7.75 20.24 -10.96
N GLY A 504 6.72 19.94 -11.77
CA GLY A 504 6.68 18.79 -12.67
C GLY A 504 6.02 17.55 -12.07
N TYR A 505 5.28 17.70 -10.97
CA TYR A 505 4.61 16.59 -10.29
C TYR A 505 3.15 16.91 -10.02
N VAL A 506 2.30 15.89 -10.10
CA VAL A 506 0.90 15.96 -9.69
C VAL A 506 0.84 15.95 -8.17
N ASP A 507 -0.25 16.44 -7.61
CA ASP A 507 -0.53 16.41 -6.17
C ASP A 507 0.58 17.03 -5.33
N ASN A 508 1.03 18.19 -5.78
CA ASN A 508 2.20 18.89 -5.29
C ASN A 508 2.00 20.40 -5.30
N CYS A 509 2.32 21.08 -4.21
CA CYS A 509 2.27 22.54 -4.07
C CYS A 509 3.51 23.24 -4.68
N GLY A 510 3.94 22.81 -5.87
CA GLY A 510 5.08 23.39 -6.59
C GLY A 510 4.80 24.76 -7.24
N ASN A 511 5.81 25.30 -7.94
CA ASN A 511 5.71 26.58 -8.65
C ASN A 511 4.79 26.53 -9.89
N ASP A 512 4.45 25.33 -10.33
CA ASP A 512 3.54 25.02 -11.44
C ASP A 512 2.10 24.74 -10.99
N SER A 513 1.84 24.89 -9.68
CA SER A 513 0.52 24.73 -9.13
C SER A 513 -0.27 26.05 -9.15
N PHE A 514 -1.57 25.97 -9.44
CA PHE A 514 -2.51 27.08 -9.40
C PHE A 514 -3.86 26.62 -8.87
N SER A 515 -4.61 27.54 -8.26
CA SER A 515 -5.91 27.22 -7.66
C SER A 515 -6.94 26.83 -8.72
N GLY A 516 -7.61 25.70 -8.49
CA GLY A 516 -8.75 25.25 -9.25
C GLY A 516 -10.03 25.22 -8.42
N PRO A 517 -11.21 25.07 -9.03
CA PRO A 517 -12.43 24.78 -8.30
C PRO A 517 -12.37 23.33 -7.81
N ASP A 518 -12.39 23.14 -6.51
CA ASP A 518 -12.53 21.84 -5.89
C ASP A 518 -13.69 21.80 -4.89
N LEU A 519 -14.10 20.59 -4.51
CA LEU A 519 -15.16 20.38 -3.50
C LEU A 519 -14.72 20.77 -2.09
N TYR A 520 -13.40 20.81 -1.83
CA TYR A 520 -12.84 21.04 -0.51
C TYR A 520 -12.13 22.39 -0.37
N GLY A 521 -11.98 23.16 -1.46
CA GLY A 521 -11.31 24.46 -1.48
C GLY A 521 -9.80 24.41 -1.21
N THR A 522 -9.19 23.22 -1.31
CA THR A 522 -7.77 22.96 -1.04
C THR A 522 -7.02 22.38 -2.21
N ALA A 523 -7.71 21.76 -3.17
CA ALA A 523 -7.09 21.09 -4.28
C ALA A 523 -6.47 22.09 -5.26
N GLN A 524 -5.32 21.72 -5.77
CA GLN A 524 -4.54 22.50 -6.70
C GLN A 524 -4.41 21.77 -8.03
N ILE A 525 -4.40 22.53 -9.11
CA ILE A 525 -4.10 22.01 -10.44
C ILE A 525 -2.60 22.20 -10.67
N ASN A 526 -1.90 21.12 -10.96
CA ASN A 526 -0.53 21.17 -11.45
C ASN A 526 -0.56 21.23 -12.98
N GLY A 527 0.16 22.23 -13.54
CA GLY A 527 0.22 22.47 -14.97
C GLY A 527 1.39 21.74 -15.64
N PHE A 528 1.11 21.10 -16.77
CA PHE A 528 2.10 20.32 -17.51
C PHE A 528 2.30 20.83 -18.93
N LYS A 529 3.54 20.66 -19.42
CA LYS A 529 3.95 21.01 -20.78
C LYS A 529 4.37 19.76 -21.53
N ILE A 530 3.73 19.47 -22.64
CA ILE A 530 4.10 18.33 -23.51
C ILE A 530 5.55 18.47 -24.01
N SER A 531 6.03 19.70 -24.17
CA SER A 531 7.43 19.97 -24.53
C SER A 531 8.48 19.50 -23.51
N ASN A 532 8.06 19.06 -22.31
CA ASN A 532 8.91 18.42 -21.31
C ASN A 532 9.07 16.92 -21.51
N ALA A 533 8.43 16.33 -22.54
CA ALA A 533 8.52 14.90 -22.82
C ALA A 533 9.97 14.47 -23.15
N MET A 534 10.37 13.34 -22.61
CA MET A 534 11.72 12.80 -22.79
C MET A 534 11.71 11.29 -23.00
N TYR A 535 12.75 10.82 -23.65
CA TYR A 535 13.11 9.41 -23.68
C TYR A 535 13.69 8.96 -22.31
N PRO A 536 13.76 7.63 -22.04
CA PRO A 536 14.34 7.11 -20.80
C PRO A 536 15.78 7.54 -20.50
N ASP A 537 16.56 7.90 -21.53
CA ASP A 537 17.94 8.44 -21.38
C ASP A 537 17.97 9.94 -21.04
N GLY A 538 16.80 10.58 -20.89
CA GLY A 538 16.66 12.00 -20.62
C GLY A 538 16.77 12.90 -21.84
N THR A 539 16.98 12.35 -23.05
CA THR A 539 16.95 13.17 -24.28
C THR A 539 15.51 13.61 -24.61
N PRO A 540 15.32 14.86 -25.07
CA PRO A 540 13.98 15.36 -25.36
C PRO A 540 13.38 14.69 -26.60
N ILE A 541 12.06 14.47 -26.57
CA ILE A 541 11.26 14.13 -27.73
C ILE A 541 10.28 15.26 -28.05
N ILE A 542 10.05 15.52 -29.34
CA ILE A 542 9.07 16.51 -29.77
C ILE A 542 7.79 15.77 -30.16
N LEU A 543 6.73 16.00 -29.37
CA LEU A 543 5.38 15.54 -29.65
C LEU A 543 4.51 16.74 -30.04
N GLU A 544 3.83 16.69 -31.18
CA GLU A 544 2.92 17.77 -31.63
C GLU A 544 1.65 17.82 -30.79
N TYR A 545 1.25 16.69 -30.24
CA TYR A 545 0.06 16.50 -29.40
C TYR A 545 0.21 15.20 -28.59
N ILE A 546 -0.73 14.97 -27.68
CA ILE A 546 -0.89 13.73 -26.94
C ILE A 546 -2.35 13.28 -26.94
N ASP A 547 -2.58 11.99 -26.78
CA ASP A 547 -3.92 11.38 -26.69
C ASP A 547 -4.19 10.76 -25.32
N PHE A 548 -3.14 10.31 -24.64
CA PHE A 548 -3.24 9.66 -23.35
C PHE A 548 -2.27 10.26 -22.34
N ILE A 549 -2.70 10.25 -21.08
CA ILE A 549 -1.93 10.71 -19.92
C ILE A 549 -1.94 9.62 -18.89
N LYS A 550 -0.75 9.23 -18.41
CA LYS A 550 -0.56 8.32 -17.28
C LYS A 550 0.00 9.10 -16.10
N ILE A 551 -0.60 8.88 -14.93
CA ILE A 551 -0.14 9.42 -13.65
C ILE A 551 0.29 8.24 -12.79
N GLN A 552 1.47 8.33 -12.17
CA GLN A 552 2.04 7.25 -11.37
C GLN A 552 2.60 7.79 -10.06
N CYS A 553 2.25 7.19 -8.91
CA CYS A 553 2.79 7.57 -7.61
C CYS A 553 4.32 7.45 -7.61
N ALA A 554 5.01 8.51 -7.18
CA ALA A 554 6.45 8.71 -7.44
C ALA A 554 7.37 8.37 -6.27
N VAL A 555 6.87 8.25 -5.03
CA VAL A 555 7.67 8.05 -3.82
C VAL A 555 7.28 6.78 -3.08
N GLN A 556 8.29 6.12 -2.47
CA GLN A 556 8.11 4.93 -1.63
C GLN A 556 8.29 5.35 -0.17
N GLU A 557 7.29 6.02 0.38
CA GLU A 557 7.31 6.51 1.77
C GLU A 557 6.09 6.06 2.56
N TYR A 558 6.27 5.97 3.87
CA TYR A 558 5.24 5.64 4.84
C TYR A 558 5.41 6.50 6.10
N HIS A 559 4.30 6.94 6.66
CA HIS A 559 4.28 7.65 7.94
C HIS A 559 3.27 7.00 8.89
N ASP A 560 3.67 6.79 10.15
CA ASP A 560 2.82 6.10 11.14
C ASP A 560 1.46 6.77 11.39
N SER A 561 1.36 8.09 11.18
CA SER A 561 0.12 8.84 11.40
C SER A 561 -0.73 9.02 10.13
N PHE A 562 -0.11 9.02 8.94
CA PHE A 562 -0.79 9.33 7.68
C PHE A 562 -0.93 8.11 6.75
N GLY A 563 -0.16 7.05 6.98
CA GLY A 563 -0.10 5.87 6.11
C GLY A 563 0.96 5.97 5.03
N GLU A 564 0.76 5.26 3.93
CA GLU A 564 1.60 5.40 2.75
C GLU A 564 1.35 6.74 2.03
N VAL A 565 2.35 7.21 1.31
CA VAL A 565 2.21 8.34 0.39
C VAL A 565 1.54 7.84 -0.88
N SER A 566 0.37 8.39 -1.17
CA SER A 566 -0.48 7.99 -2.28
C SER A 566 -0.91 9.23 -3.07
N THR A 567 -0.61 9.27 -4.35
CA THR A 567 -1.05 10.38 -5.22
C THR A 567 -2.56 10.31 -5.43
N GLU A 568 -3.27 11.42 -5.17
CA GLU A 568 -4.70 11.57 -5.43
C GLU A 568 -4.95 12.35 -6.73
N VAL A 569 -5.90 11.84 -7.52
CA VAL A 569 -6.31 12.45 -8.79
C VAL A 569 -7.80 12.70 -8.81
N PHE A 570 -8.22 13.97 -8.92
CA PHE A 570 -9.63 14.39 -9.04
C PHE A 570 -10.07 14.50 -10.49
N SER A 571 -9.22 15.05 -11.35
CA SER A 571 -9.48 15.18 -12.78
C SER A 571 -8.21 15.53 -13.54
N VAL A 572 -8.25 15.33 -14.86
CA VAL A 572 -7.25 15.83 -15.80
C VAL A 572 -7.99 16.76 -16.77
N VAL A 573 -7.42 17.93 -17.04
CA VAL A 573 -8.09 19.00 -17.82
C VAL A 573 -7.23 19.49 -18.97
N ASP A 574 -7.82 19.68 -20.13
CA ASP A 574 -7.25 20.42 -21.26
C ASP A 574 -7.33 21.92 -20.95
N ILE A 575 -6.20 22.66 -20.98
CA ILE A 575 -6.10 24.08 -20.58
C ILE A 575 -6.18 25.01 -21.77
#